data_cb9eb3313adbe1b5d1b54ee1ebb90360
#
_entry.id   cb9eb3313adbe1b5d1b54ee1ebb90360
#
_cell.length_a   1.000
_cell.length_b   1.000
_cell.length_c   1.000
_cell.angle_alpha   90.00
_cell.angle_beta   90.00
_cell.angle_gamma   90.00
#
_symmetry.space_group_name_H-M   'P 1'
#
loop_
_entity.id
_entity.type
_entity.pdbx_description
1 polymer ?
#
loop_
_entity_poly.entity_id
_entity_poly.type
_entity_poly.pdbx_seq_one_letter_code
_entity_poly.pdbx_strand_id
1 'polypeptide(L)'
;VGGALEVDVYANGKYQAMFCEPSALHLVDVKGREVSGFPLKPARGEWTAWALVDYENTRKYRYLVASGASGLVENFRGEGERTTGWKHRPGDGVDVSSPIRHIRHLRLGSKDYLYVGRENGQVELLKRNGSTRATTPVRVDPRHAPVFRKGANLDRTSVLYVDETGWVREFTLGQGEEVGLSGLTRADRIEKRDVDKDGRDEIVTWLRGERSVWNARNEQVN
;
A
#
# COMPACT_ATOMS: atom_id res chain seq x y z
N VAL A 1 -11.31 7.07 -1.30
CA VAL A 1 -9.93 6.81 -0.91
C VAL A 1 -9.47 5.53 -1.63
N GLY A 2 -8.72 5.67 -2.72
CA GLY A 2 -8.29 4.53 -3.54
C GLY A 2 -9.39 3.97 -4.46
N GLY A 3 -9.06 2.87 -5.19
CA GLY A 3 -9.98 2.19 -6.10
C GLY A 3 -10.84 1.12 -5.41
N ALA A 4 -11.81 0.57 -6.13
CA ALA A 4 -12.57 -0.59 -5.69
C ALA A 4 -11.79 -1.89 -5.98
N LEU A 5 -11.97 -2.88 -5.11
CA LEU A 5 -11.40 -4.23 -5.25
C LEU A 5 -12.51 -5.27 -5.28
N GLU A 6 -12.35 -6.30 -6.12
CA GLU A 6 -13.17 -7.51 -6.03
C GLU A 6 -12.60 -8.45 -4.96
N VAL A 7 -13.45 -8.95 -4.09
CA VAL A 7 -13.08 -9.84 -2.98
C VAL A 7 -14.08 -10.99 -2.86
N ASP A 8 -13.61 -12.18 -2.51
CA ASP A 8 -14.45 -13.34 -2.21
C ASP A 8 -14.36 -13.63 -0.70
N VAL A 9 -15.06 -12.79 0.09
CA VAL A 9 -15.00 -12.85 1.57
C VAL A 9 -15.51 -14.16 2.11
N TYR A 10 -16.46 -14.78 1.42
CA TYR A 10 -17.07 -16.04 1.84
C TYR A 10 -16.38 -17.30 1.27
N ALA A 11 -15.32 -17.11 0.45
CA ALA A 11 -14.57 -18.20 -0.20
C ALA A 11 -15.48 -19.18 -0.96
N ASN A 12 -16.55 -18.67 -1.61
CA ASN A 12 -17.57 -19.45 -2.29
C ASN A 12 -17.69 -19.13 -3.79
N GLY A 13 -16.72 -18.36 -4.34
CA GLY A 13 -16.71 -17.93 -5.74
C GLY A 13 -17.69 -16.81 -6.07
N LYS A 14 -18.41 -16.28 -5.09
CA LYS A 14 -19.29 -15.12 -5.27
C LYS A 14 -18.54 -13.88 -4.76
N TYR A 15 -18.18 -13.03 -5.70
CA TYR A 15 -17.39 -11.84 -5.43
C TYR A 15 -18.25 -10.69 -4.92
N GLN A 16 -17.67 -9.89 -4.07
CA GLN A 16 -18.18 -8.63 -3.56
C GLN A 16 -17.25 -7.50 -4.02
N ALA A 17 -17.76 -6.28 -4.06
CA ALA A 17 -16.94 -5.09 -4.29
C ALA A 17 -16.64 -4.41 -2.96
N MET A 18 -15.34 -4.17 -2.68
CA MET A 18 -14.89 -3.43 -1.52
C MET A 18 -14.30 -2.09 -1.97
N PHE A 19 -14.72 -1.00 -1.33
CA PHE A 19 -14.19 0.34 -1.57
C PHE A 19 -14.28 1.19 -0.32
N CYS A 20 -13.43 2.22 -0.25
CA CYS A 20 -13.36 3.10 0.91
C CYS A 20 -13.64 4.55 0.49
N GLU A 21 -14.58 5.16 1.20
CA GLU A 21 -14.80 6.60 1.23
C GLU A 21 -14.23 7.20 2.51
N PRO A 22 -14.03 8.52 2.61
CA PRO A 22 -13.59 9.14 3.86
C PRO A 22 -14.50 8.80 5.05
N SER A 23 -15.80 8.68 4.80
CA SER A 23 -16.84 8.42 5.82
C SER A 23 -17.04 6.94 6.15
N ALA A 24 -16.63 6.00 5.27
CA ALA A 24 -16.91 4.58 5.46
C ALA A 24 -16.08 3.64 4.57
N LEU A 25 -15.85 2.41 5.04
CA LEU A 25 -15.38 1.29 4.23
C LEU A 25 -16.58 0.40 3.92
N HIS A 26 -16.85 0.23 2.65
CA HIS A 26 -17.98 -0.52 2.11
C HIS A 26 -17.58 -1.89 1.61
N LEU A 27 -18.46 -2.86 1.79
CA LEU A 27 -18.41 -4.17 1.17
C LEU A 27 -19.80 -4.50 0.64
N VAL A 28 -19.97 -4.55 -0.67
CA VAL A 28 -21.27 -4.72 -1.30
C VAL A 28 -21.33 -5.99 -2.16
N ASP A 29 -22.48 -6.65 -2.16
CA ASP A 29 -22.74 -7.82 -3.00
C ASP A 29 -23.00 -7.41 -4.47
N VAL A 30 -23.17 -8.39 -5.35
CA VAL A 30 -23.46 -8.17 -6.79
C VAL A 30 -24.77 -7.42 -7.07
N LYS A 31 -25.63 -7.27 -6.06
CA LYS A 31 -26.87 -6.49 -6.14
C LYS A 31 -26.72 -5.09 -5.55
N GLY A 32 -25.50 -4.70 -5.16
CA GLY A 32 -25.21 -3.40 -4.53
C GLY A 32 -25.69 -3.29 -3.08
N ARG A 33 -25.97 -4.39 -2.40
CA ARG A 33 -26.39 -4.39 -0.99
C ARG A 33 -25.18 -4.56 -0.08
N GLU A 34 -25.16 -3.80 1.00
CA GLU A 34 -24.12 -3.97 2.01
C GLU A 34 -24.12 -5.39 2.59
N VAL A 35 -22.92 -5.93 2.73
CA VAL A 35 -22.68 -7.20 3.42
C VAL A 35 -22.82 -6.96 4.94
N SER A 36 -23.27 -8.00 5.66
CA SER A 36 -23.38 -7.94 7.13
C SER A 36 -22.11 -7.38 7.78
N GLY A 37 -22.30 -6.47 8.75
CA GLY A 37 -21.21 -5.77 9.43
C GLY A 37 -20.65 -4.55 8.71
N PHE A 38 -21.08 -4.28 7.47
CA PHE A 38 -20.69 -3.09 6.71
C PHE A 38 -21.86 -2.12 6.51
N PRO A 39 -21.59 -0.82 6.28
CA PRO A 39 -20.25 -0.20 6.17
C PRO A 39 -19.57 -0.01 7.53
N LEU A 40 -18.24 -0.18 7.55
CA LEU A 40 -17.44 0.22 8.70
C LEU A 40 -17.25 1.74 8.69
N LYS A 41 -17.42 2.37 9.85
CA LYS A 41 -17.28 3.83 9.99
C LYS A 41 -16.15 4.17 10.95
N PRO A 42 -15.42 5.28 10.72
CA PRO A 42 -14.45 5.77 11.69
C PRO A 42 -15.17 6.21 12.98
N ALA A 43 -14.56 5.98 14.13
CA ALA A 43 -15.10 6.44 15.40
C ALA A 43 -15.10 7.97 15.49
N ARG A 44 -14.14 8.63 14.84
CA ARG A 44 -14.01 10.09 14.71
C ARG A 44 -13.28 10.43 13.41
N GLY A 45 -13.62 11.58 12.82
CA GLY A 45 -12.96 12.08 11.61
C GLY A 45 -13.24 11.20 10.39
N GLU A 46 -12.23 10.98 9.57
CA GLU A 46 -12.32 10.34 8.28
C GLU A 46 -11.24 9.25 8.12
N TRP A 47 -11.50 8.29 7.23
CA TRP A 47 -10.48 7.38 6.73
C TRP A 47 -9.61 8.08 5.68
N THR A 48 -8.29 7.98 5.79
CA THR A 48 -7.34 8.64 4.88
C THR A 48 -6.64 7.67 3.93
N ALA A 49 -6.57 6.39 4.29
CA ALA A 49 -6.04 5.31 3.46
C ALA A 49 -6.64 3.98 3.87
N TRP A 50 -6.60 3.00 2.97
CA TRP A 50 -7.01 1.64 3.27
C TRP A 50 -6.21 0.60 2.49
N ALA A 51 -6.25 -0.65 2.96
CA ALA A 51 -5.71 -1.80 2.27
C ALA A 51 -6.44 -3.08 2.64
N LEU A 52 -6.60 -3.97 1.67
CA LEU A 52 -7.01 -5.35 1.87
C LEU A 52 -5.77 -6.23 1.94
N VAL A 53 -5.70 -7.09 2.96
CA VAL A 53 -4.56 -8.00 3.15
C VAL A 53 -5.03 -9.43 3.38
N ASP A 54 -4.47 -10.35 2.63
CA ASP A 54 -4.58 -11.79 2.87
C ASP A 54 -3.17 -12.34 3.12
N TYR A 55 -2.81 -12.53 4.38
CA TYR A 55 -1.45 -12.93 4.76
C TYR A 55 -1.07 -14.33 4.31
N GLU A 56 -2.01 -15.24 4.28
CA GLU A 56 -1.81 -16.66 3.99
C GLU A 56 -2.33 -17.09 2.62
N ASN A 57 -2.91 -16.16 1.85
CA ASN A 57 -3.63 -16.45 0.60
C ASN A 57 -4.77 -17.48 0.80
N THR A 58 -5.50 -17.35 1.92
CA THR A 58 -6.58 -18.25 2.34
C THR A 58 -7.95 -17.58 2.34
N ARG A 59 -8.02 -16.34 1.82
CA ARG A 59 -9.21 -15.47 1.84
C ARG A 59 -9.67 -15.07 3.24
N LYS A 60 -8.79 -15.25 4.26
CA LYS A 60 -9.00 -14.70 5.60
C LYS A 60 -8.51 -13.25 5.64
N TYR A 61 -9.27 -12.41 4.98
CA TYR A 61 -8.92 -11.01 4.78
C TYR A 61 -8.77 -10.21 6.08
N ARG A 62 -7.93 -9.19 5.99
CA ARG A 62 -7.81 -8.10 6.97
C ARG A 62 -8.08 -6.79 6.25
N TYR A 63 -8.90 -5.97 6.86
CA TYR A 63 -9.23 -4.64 6.38
C TYR A 63 -8.47 -3.62 7.21
N LEU A 64 -7.47 -3.02 6.61
CA LEU A 64 -6.65 -2.00 7.26
C LEU A 64 -7.17 -0.64 6.82
N VAL A 65 -7.48 0.23 7.76
CA VAL A 65 -7.90 1.61 7.50
C VAL A 65 -7.11 2.57 8.34
N ALA A 66 -6.72 3.70 7.76
CA ALA A 66 -6.00 4.75 8.47
C ALA A 66 -6.98 5.81 8.97
N SER A 67 -6.99 6.06 10.27
CA SER A 67 -7.79 7.10 10.89
C SER A 67 -7.11 8.46 10.78
N GLY A 68 -7.75 9.42 10.12
CA GLY A 68 -7.28 10.80 10.05
C GLY A 68 -7.26 11.49 11.40
N ALA A 69 -8.17 11.15 12.30
CA ALA A 69 -8.25 11.74 13.64
C ALA A 69 -7.14 11.28 14.58
N SER A 70 -6.67 10.03 14.47
CA SER A 70 -5.64 9.47 15.35
C SER A 70 -4.26 9.34 14.68
N GLY A 71 -4.19 9.42 13.35
CA GLY A 71 -2.97 9.12 12.58
C GLY A 71 -2.52 7.66 12.71
N LEU A 72 -3.42 6.75 13.11
CA LEU A 72 -3.11 5.34 13.33
C LEU A 72 -3.88 4.44 12.35
N VAL A 73 -3.35 3.24 12.12
CA VAL A 73 -4.03 2.19 11.37
C VAL A 73 -4.91 1.38 12.33
N GLU A 74 -6.13 1.13 11.93
CA GLU A 74 -7.05 0.17 12.55
C GLU A 74 -7.12 -1.08 11.68
N ASN A 75 -7.40 -2.25 12.28
CA ASN A 75 -7.45 -3.52 11.59
C ASN A 75 -8.74 -4.27 11.94
N PHE A 76 -9.47 -4.63 10.91
CA PHE A 76 -10.73 -5.36 10.99
C PHE A 76 -10.64 -6.69 10.22
N ARG A 77 -11.54 -7.61 10.53
CA ARG A 77 -11.67 -8.94 9.90
C ARG A 77 -13.12 -9.37 9.79
N GLY A 78 -13.37 -10.44 9.04
CA GLY A 78 -14.70 -11.06 8.96
C GLY A 78 -15.79 -10.07 8.55
N GLU A 79 -16.83 -10.01 9.32
CA GLU A 79 -17.97 -9.11 9.16
C GLU A 79 -17.76 -7.75 9.87
N GLY A 80 -16.51 -7.29 9.93
CA GLY A 80 -16.19 -5.96 10.46
C GLY A 80 -15.72 -5.94 11.92
N GLU A 81 -15.37 -7.10 12.49
CA GLU A 81 -14.86 -7.12 13.86
C GLU A 81 -13.43 -6.59 13.92
N ARG A 82 -13.13 -5.85 14.98
CA ARG A 82 -11.76 -5.43 15.27
C ARG A 82 -10.87 -6.65 15.50
N THR A 83 -9.69 -6.67 14.86
CA THR A 83 -8.74 -7.78 15.03
C THR A 83 -8.16 -7.78 16.45
N THR A 84 -8.44 -8.86 17.19
CA THR A 84 -7.93 -9.03 18.55
C THR A 84 -6.39 -9.03 18.58
N GLY A 85 -5.83 -8.33 19.55
CA GLY A 85 -4.37 -8.22 19.73
C GLY A 85 -3.67 -7.27 18.73
N TRP A 86 -4.41 -6.69 17.77
CA TRP A 86 -3.88 -5.64 16.91
C TRP A 86 -3.80 -4.31 17.66
N LYS A 87 -2.66 -3.66 17.55
CA LYS A 87 -2.49 -2.27 17.99
C LYS A 87 -1.37 -1.62 17.20
N HIS A 88 -1.70 -0.59 16.42
CA HIS A 88 -0.67 0.23 15.80
C HIS A 88 0.12 0.94 16.91
N ARG A 89 1.42 0.69 16.93
CA ARG A 89 2.38 1.32 17.85
C ARG A 89 3.44 1.98 16.98
N PRO A 90 3.31 3.30 16.75
CA PRO A 90 4.27 4.06 15.96
C PRO A 90 5.69 3.94 16.52
N GLY A 91 6.67 3.94 15.64
CA GLY A 91 8.07 3.97 16.03
C GLY A 91 8.49 5.33 16.58
N ASP A 92 9.66 5.36 17.21
CA ASP A 92 10.23 6.60 17.74
C ASP A 92 10.44 7.63 16.62
N GLY A 93 10.08 8.88 16.87
CA GLY A 93 10.20 9.99 15.93
C GLY A 93 9.15 10.02 14.81
N VAL A 94 8.17 9.11 14.83
CA VAL A 94 7.05 9.15 13.88
C VAL A 94 6.06 10.23 14.28
N ASP A 95 5.77 11.13 13.35
CA ASP A 95 4.77 12.18 13.53
C ASP A 95 3.37 11.64 13.23
N VAL A 96 2.64 11.27 14.28
CA VAL A 96 1.26 10.75 14.16
C VAL A 96 0.25 11.84 13.77
N SER A 97 0.60 13.12 13.85
CA SER A 97 -0.28 14.21 13.38
C SER A 97 -0.31 14.27 11.85
N SER A 98 0.72 13.74 11.17
CA SER A 98 0.77 13.64 9.73
C SER A 98 -0.13 12.49 9.23
N PRO A 99 -1.14 12.75 8.39
CA PRO A 99 -2.06 11.73 7.90
C PRO A 99 -1.36 10.60 7.14
N ILE A 100 -1.85 9.38 7.31
CA ILE A 100 -1.40 8.24 6.51
C ILE A 100 -2.06 8.33 5.14
N ARG A 101 -1.25 8.24 4.07
CA ARG A 101 -1.71 8.29 2.67
C ARG A 101 -1.67 6.93 1.98
N HIS A 102 -0.76 6.05 2.41
CA HIS A 102 -0.59 4.75 1.77
C HIS A 102 -0.43 3.64 2.81
N ILE A 103 -1.15 2.53 2.60
CA ILE A 103 -0.95 1.26 3.30
C ILE A 103 -0.73 0.20 2.22
N ARG A 104 0.35 -0.60 2.34
CA ARG A 104 0.65 -1.70 1.41
C ARG A 104 1.18 -2.91 2.18
N HIS A 105 0.78 -4.09 1.76
CA HIS A 105 1.33 -5.34 2.27
C HIS A 105 2.53 -5.80 1.44
N LEU A 106 3.63 -6.09 2.12
CA LEU A 106 4.84 -6.63 1.52
C LEU A 106 5.18 -7.97 2.18
N ARG A 107 5.20 -9.03 1.39
CA ARG A 107 5.73 -10.34 1.81
C ARG A 107 7.16 -10.47 1.31
N LEU A 108 8.13 -10.56 2.22
CA LEU A 108 9.57 -10.68 1.93
C LEU A 108 10.09 -11.94 2.62
N GLY A 109 10.34 -12.97 1.83
CA GLY A 109 10.63 -14.30 2.36
C GLY A 109 9.49 -14.82 3.25
N SER A 110 9.78 -15.16 4.49
CA SER A 110 8.78 -15.63 5.47
C SER A 110 8.17 -14.50 6.31
N LYS A 111 8.55 -13.23 6.09
CA LYS A 111 8.13 -12.10 6.92
C LYS A 111 7.13 -11.22 6.19
N ASP A 112 6.10 -10.77 6.92
CA ASP A 112 5.17 -9.76 6.45
C ASP A 112 5.53 -8.41 7.02
N TYR A 113 5.38 -7.40 6.16
CA TYR A 113 5.51 -6.01 6.49
C TYR A 113 4.28 -5.26 5.99
N LEU A 114 3.79 -4.35 6.80
CA LEU A 114 2.80 -3.38 6.37
C LEU A 114 3.52 -2.05 6.21
N TYR A 115 3.71 -1.64 4.98
CA TYR A 115 4.21 -0.32 4.64
C TYR A 115 3.13 0.71 4.94
N VAL A 116 3.46 1.72 5.72
CA VAL A 116 2.60 2.84 6.09
C VAL A 116 3.33 4.12 5.72
N GLY A 117 2.87 4.78 4.67
CA GLY A 117 3.42 6.07 4.19
C GLY A 117 2.55 7.24 4.62
N ARG A 118 3.18 8.27 5.18
CA ARG A 118 2.52 9.47 5.70
C ARG A 118 2.65 10.66 4.75
N GLU A 119 1.81 11.66 4.93
CA GLU A 119 1.79 12.89 4.12
C GLU A 119 3.10 13.67 4.19
N ASN A 120 3.77 13.66 5.34
CA ASN A 120 5.09 14.27 5.50
C ASN A 120 6.25 13.42 4.92
N GLY A 121 5.94 12.34 4.21
CA GLY A 121 6.88 11.42 3.58
C GLY A 121 7.48 10.36 4.52
N GLN A 122 7.18 10.40 5.82
CA GLN A 122 7.65 9.36 6.73
C GLN A 122 7.07 7.99 6.38
N VAL A 123 7.88 6.96 6.55
CA VAL A 123 7.51 5.57 6.26
C VAL A 123 7.79 4.69 7.47
N GLU A 124 6.78 3.93 7.86
CA GLU A 124 6.87 2.88 8.87
C GLU A 124 6.63 1.51 8.24
N LEU A 125 7.29 0.50 8.75
CA LEU A 125 7.09 -0.90 8.40
C LEU A 125 6.58 -1.64 9.64
N LEU A 126 5.30 -2.03 9.63
CA LEU A 126 4.67 -2.69 10.77
C LEU A 126 4.69 -4.21 10.61
N LYS A 127 4.63 -4.91 11.75
CA LYS A 127 4.35 -6.34 11.85
C LYS A 127 2.84 -6.61 11.69
N ARG A 128 2.46 -7.88 11.53
CA ARG A 128 1.05 -8.32 11.47
C ARG A 128 0.21 -7.91 12.70
N ASN A 129 0.82 -7.65 13.84
CA ASN A 129 0.13 -7.23 15.07
C ASN A 129 0.07 -5.72 15.26
N GLY A 130 0.58 -4.94 14.30
CA GLY A 130 0.57 -3.48 14.32
C GLY A 130 1.74 -2.82 15.05
N SER A 131 2.65 -3.60 15.67
CA SER A 131 3.87 -3.00 16.22
C SER A 131 4.86 -2.66 15.11
N THR A 132 5.57 -1.56 15.25
CA THR A 132 6.64 -1.18 14.32
C THR A 132 7.72 -2.26 14.28
N ARG A 133 8.10 -2.67 13.09
CA ARG A 133 9.24 -3.55 12.83
C ARG A 133 10.49 -2.76 12.52
N ALA A 134 10.34 -1.74 11.71
CA ALA A 134 11.40 -0.81 11.35
C ALA A 134 10.77 0.53 10.92
N THR A 135 11.51 1.61 11.11
CA THR A 135 11.34 2.87 10.42
C THR A 135 12.43 2.95 9.36
N THR A 136 12.10 3.46 8.18
CA THR A 136 13.12 3.67 7.15
C THR A 136 13.56 5.13 7.16
N PRO A 137 14.84 5.42 6.91
CA PRO A 137 15.32 6.80 6.77
C PRO A 137 14.78 7.47 5.49
N VAL A 138 14.19 6.69 4.58
CA VAL A 138 13.64 7.20 3.32
C VAL A 138 12.42 8.08 3.60
N ARG A 139 12.38 9.22 2.94
CA ARG A 139 11.19 10.04 2.79
C ARG A 139 10.60 9.81 1.39
N VAL A 140 9.36 9.35 1.34
CA VAL A 140 8.67 9.01 0.09
C VAL A 140 7.58 10.04 -0.16
N ASP A 141 7.60 10.67 -1.35
CA ASP A 141 6.54 11.61 -1.73
C ASP A 141 5.18 10.90 -1.75
N PRO A 142 4.20 11.38 -0.99
CA PRO A 142 2.91 10.70 -0.81
C PRO A 142 1.89 10.96 -1.92
N ARG A 143 2.17 11.84 -2.89
CA ARG A 143 1.21 12.23 -3.94
C ARG A 143 0.81 11.07 -4.83
N HIS A 144 1.73 10.11 -5.01
CA HIS A 144 1.49 8.91 -5.80
C HIS A 144 1.68 7.63 -4.97
N ALA A 145 0.96 6.58 -5.36
CA ALA A 145 1.14 5.28 -4.71
C ALA A 145 2.57 4.76 -4.96
N PRO A 146 3.29 4.33 -3.91
CA PRO A 146 4.62 3.80 -4.07
C PRO A 146 4.61 2.48 -4.81
N VAL A 147 5.63 2.25 -5.64
CA VAL A 147 5.89 1.01 -6.35
C VAL A 147 7.06 0.30 -5.68
N PHE A 148 7.02 -1.04 -5.60
CA PHE A 148 8.05 -1.81 -4.93
C PHE A 148 8.73 -2.81 -5.86
N ARG A 149 10.06 -2.81 -5.85
CA ARG A 149 10.87 -3.93 -6.35
C ARG A 149 11.21 -4.82 -5.17
N LYS A 150 10.49 -5.94 -5.07
CA LYS A 150 10.63 -6.86 -3.94
C LYS A 150 11.89 -7.71 -4.10
N GLY A 151 12.76 -7.67 -3.09
CA GLY A 151 13.88 -8.57 -2.91
C GLY A 151 13.61 -9.59 -1.80
N ALA A 152 14.63 -10.34 -1.43
CA ALA A 152 14.53 -11.38 -0.40
C ALA A 152 14.33 -10.82 1.03
N ASN A 153 14.74 -9.59 1.27
CA ASN A 153 14.65 -8.88 2.55
C ASN A 153 14.52 -7.37 2.32
N LEU A 154 14.48 -6.57 3.40
CA LEU A 154 14.32 -5.12 3.31
C LEU A 154 15.49 -4.43 2.60
N ASP A 155 16.73 -4.88 2.80
CA ASP A 155 17.92 -4.26 2.21
C ASP A 155 18.00 -4.49 0.69
N ARG A 156 17.30 -5.51 0.21
CA ARG A 156 17.17 -5.85 -1.21
C ARG A 156 15.81 -5.48 -1.80
N THR A 157 14.97 -4.83 -1.02
CA THR A 157 13.66 -4.32 -1.47
C THR A 157 13.73 -2.82 -1.57
N SER A 158 13.38 -2.29 -2.72
CA SER A 158 13.33 -0.85 -2.92
C SER A 158 11.92 -0.33 -3.13
N VAL A 159 11.73 0.95 -2.84
CA VAL A 159 10.54 1.74 -3.14
C VAL A 159 10.88 2.74 -4.24
N LEU A 160 10.04 2.75 -5.27
CA LEU A 160 10.08 3.72 -6.36
C LEU A 160 8.90 4.68 -6.21
N TYR A 161 9.15 5.95 -6.44
CA TYR A 161 8.13 6.99 -6.46
C TYR A 161 8.58 8.16 -7.36
N VAL A 162 7.62 9.02 -7.70
CA VAL A 162 7.92 10.27 -8.41
C VAL A 162 8.00 11.38 -7.36
N ASP A 163 9.12 12.10 -7.31
CA ASP A 163 9.31 13.21 -6.37
C ASP A 163 8.57 14.49 -6.81
N GLU A 164 8.58 15.51 -5.97
CA GLU A 164 7.90 16.80 -6.23
C GLU A 164 8.40 17.53 -7.48
N THR A 165 9.60 17.22 -7.96
CA THR A 165 10.20 17.78 -9.16
C THR A 165 9.93 16.94 -10.41
N GLY A 166 9.20 15.82 -10.27
CA GLY A 166 8.87 14.91 -11.35
C GLY A 166 9.97 13.89 -11.65
N TRP A 167 11.00 13.76 -10.82
CA TRP A 167 12.02 12.73 -10.98
C TRP A 167 11.58 11.42 -10.33
N VAL A 168 11.83 10.32 -11.03
CA VAL A 168 11.70 8.99 -10.45
C VAL A 168 12.86 8.74 -9.50
N ARG A 169 12.53 8.39 -8.27
CA ARG A 169 13.49 8.01 -7.21
C ARG A 169 13.31 6.57 -6.83
N GLU A 170 14.40 5.92 -6.48
CA GLU A 170 14.39 4.56 -5.94
C GLU A 170 15.33 4.47 -4.73
N PHE A 171 14.84 3.97 -3.61
CA PHE A 171 15.60 3.78 -2.38
C PHE A 171 15.37 2.40 -1.80
N THR A 172 16.40 1.80 -1.20
CA THR A 172 16.25 0.58 -0.42
C THR A 172 15.47 0.83 0.86
N LEU A 173 14.52 -0.05 1.21
CA LEU A 173 13.68 0.13 2.40
C LEU A 173 14.45 -0.10 3.71
N GLY A 174 15.50 -0.94 3.69
CA GLY A 174 16.25 -1.26 4.89
C GLY A 174 17.20 -0.15 5.30
N GLN A 175 18.07 0.28 4.40
CA GLN A 175 19.15 1.23 4.69
C GLN A 175 18.88 2.63 4.16
N GLY A 176 17.91 2.79 3.27
CA GLY A 176 17.58 4.07 2.66
C GLY A 176 18.61 4.54 1.63
N GLU A 177 19.39 3.60 1.10
CA GLU A 177 20.37 3.91 0.05
C GLU A 177 19.65 4.21 -1.26
N GLU A 178 20.04 5.30 -1.92
CA GLU A 178 19.54 5.63 -3.24
C GLU A 178 20.09 4.62 -4.26
N VAL A 179 19.18 4.01 -5.00
CA VAL A 179 19.52 3.10 -6.09
C VAL A 179 19.71 3.93 -7.35
N GLY A 180 20.91 3.86 -7.95
CA GLY A 180 21.18 4.57 -9.20
C GLY A 180 20.24 4.11 -10.32
N LEU A 181 19.39 5.00 -10.78
CA LEU A 181 18.43 4.74 -11.86
C LEU A 181 19.05 5.10 -13.21
N SER A 182 19.76 4.17 -13.83
CA SER A 182 20.14 4.34 -15.22
C SER A 182 18.88 4.17 -16.10
N GLY A 183 18.43 5.26 -16.74
CA GLY A 183 17.33 5.23 -17.70
C GLY A 183 16.02 5.88 -17.22
N LEU A 184 15.55 5.59 -16.03
CA LEU A 184 14.35 6.21 -15.47
C LEU A 184 14.65 7.67 -15.06
N THR A 185 14.09 8.64 -15.78
CA THR A 185 14.43 10.06 -15.55
C THR A 185 13.27 10.84 -14.93
N ARG A 186 12.26 11.15 -15.71
CA ARG A 186 11.08 11.92 -15.29
C ARG A 186 9.79 11.16 -15.57
N ALA A 187 8.78 11.37 -14.72
CA ALA A 187 7.45 10.85 -14.92
C ALA A 187 6.42 11.70 -14.17
N ASP A 188 5.19 11.71 -14.67
CA ASP A 188 4.03 12.24 -13.95
C ASP A 188 3.40 11.15 -13.08
N ARG A 189 3.58 9.88 -13.46
CA ARG A 189 3.05 8.70 -12.78
C ARG A 189 3.94 7.49 -13.03
N ILE A 190 3.97 6.60 -12.04
CA ILE A 190 4.66 5.31 -12.10
C ILE A 190 3.72 4.21 -11.60
N GLU A 191 3.76 3.06 -12.24
CA GLU A 191 3.09 1.85 -11.77
C GLU A 191 3.93 0.60 -12.10
N LYS A 192 3.55 -0.52 -11.51
CA LYS A 192 4.14 -1.83 -11.76
C LYS A 192 3.08 -2.73 -12.36
N ARG A 193 3.39 -3.34 -13.51
CA ARG A 193 2.45 -4.14 -14.26
C ARG A 193 3.16 -5.15 -15.16
N ASP A 194 2.65 -6.37 -15.19
CA ASP A 194 3.03 -7.36 -16.20
C ASP A 194 2.40 -6.97 -17.55
N VAL A 195 3.19 -6.33 -18.40
CA VAL A 195 2.72 -5.72 -19.66
C VAL A 195 2.70 -6.74 -20.79
N ASP A 196 3.68 -7.63 -20.84
CA ASP A 196 3.84 -8.63 -21.89
C ASP A 196 3.29 -10.01 -21.50
N LYS A 197 2.79 -10.15 -20.25
CA LYS A 197 2.19 -11.36 -19.68
C LYS A 197 3.17 -12.53 -19.54
N ASP A 198 4.44 -12.23 -19.30
CA ASP A 198 5.48 -13.24 -19.05
C ASP A 198 5.53 -13.67 -17.56
N GLY A 199 4.69 -13.10 -16.72
CA GLY A 199 4.61 -13.36 -15.27
C GLY A 199 5.56 -12.49 -14.45
N ARG A 200 6.24 -11.54 -15.07
CA ARG A 200 7.09 -10.55 -14.41
C ARG A 200 6.51 -9.16 -14.59
N ASP A 201 6.62 -8.36 -13.57
CA ASP A 201 6.11 -7.00 -13.66
C ASP A 201 7.20 -6.05 -14.18
N GLU A 202 6.87 -5.25 -15.18
CA GLU A 202 7.63 -4.10 -15.64
C GLU A 202 7.27 -2.84 -14.83
N ILE A 203 8.16 -1.87 -14.85
CA ILE A 203 7.88 -0.50 -14.43
C ILE A 203 7.31 0.26 -15.62
N VAL A 204 6.13 0.81 -15.45
CA VAL A 204 5.47 1.65 -16.46
C VAL A 204 5.44 3.09 -15.97
N THR A 205 5.95 4.00 -16.77
CA THR A 205 5.96 5.43 -16.48
C THR A 205 5.13 6.17 -17.51
N TRP A 206 4.56 7.28 -17.09
CA TRP A 206 3.90 8.24 -17.97
C TRP A 206 4.54 9.61 -17.77
N LEU A 207 4.81 10.27 -18.87
CA LEU A 207 5.25 11.67 -18.89
C LEU A 207 4.46 12.42 -19.97
N ARG A 208 3.68 13.42 -19.57
CA ARG A 208 2.82 14.22 -20.47
C ARG A 208 1.89 13.37 -21.35
N GLY A 209 1.40 12.25 -20.79
CA GLY A 209 0.52 11.32 -21.47
C GLY A 209 1.23 10.23 -22.30
N GLU A 210 2.52 10.34 -22.53
CA GLU A 210 3.32 9.31 -23.19
C GLU A 210 3.70 8.20 -22.20
N ARG A 211 3.53 6.95 -22.63
CA ARG A 211 3.85 5.76 -21.85
C ARG A 211 5.22 5.21 -22.24
N SER A 212 6.03 4.89 -21.25
CA SER A 212 7.25 4.10 -21.41
C SER A 212 7.23 2.88 -20.50
N VAL A 213 7.80 1.77 -20.96
CA VAL A 213 7.87 0.51 -20.24
C VAL A 213 9.35 0.19 -19.99
N TRP A 214 9.67 -0.27 -18.79
CA TRP A 214 11.03 -0.49 -18.32
C TRP A 214 11.14 -1.87 -17.67
N ASN A 215 12.09 -2.68 -18.13
CA ASN A 215 12.35 -3.98 -17.53
C ASN A 215 13.00 -3.89 -16.14
N ALA A 216 13.29 -5.03 -15.54
CA ALA A 216 13.92 -5.11 -14.22
C ALA A 216 15.31 -4.46 -14.14
N ARG A 217 15.97 -4.22 -15.29
CA ARG A 217 17.27 -3.57 -15.39
C ARG A 217 17.19 -2.06 -15.67
N ASN A 218 15.98 -1.49 -15.69
CA ASN A 218 15.72 -0.12 -16.12
C ASN A 218 16.11 0.16 -17.59
N GLU A 219 15.98 -0.84 -18.43
CA GLU A 219 16.12 -0.69 -19.88
C GLU A 219 14.72 -0.50 -20.46
N GLN A 220 14.55 0.51 -21.31
CA GLN A 220 13.28 0.75 -21.99
C GLN A 220 13.00 -0.41 -22.95
N VAL A 221 11.80 -0.99 -22.86
CA VAL A 221 11.32 -2.04 -23.75
C VAL A 221 10.20 -1.47 -24.63
N ASN A 222 10.24 -1.81 -25.91
CA ASN A 222 9.29 -1.33 -26.91
C ASN A 222 8.02 -2.17 -26.92
#